data_c1b937a753973758138d42babcdb909a
#
_entry.id   c1b937a753973758138d42babcdb909a
#
_cell.length_a   1.000
_cell.length_b   1.000
_cell.length_c   1.000
_cell.angle_alpha   90.00
_cell.angle_beta   90.00
_cell.angle_gamma   90.00
#
_symmetry.space_group_name_H-M   'P 1'
#
loop_
_entity.id
_entity.type
_entity.pdbx_description
1 polymer ?
#
loop_
_entity_poly.entity_id
_entity_poly.type
_entity_poly.pdbx_seq_one_letter_code
_entity_poly.pdbx_strand_id
1 'polypeptide(L)'
;IVHRSLTDGEEGRYVASNIFETKMNQQLKHSDFAILYRTNAQSRAMEDALRKREIPYRIFGGLSFYQRKEIKDVLAYLRILVNPNDEEALKRIINYPARGIGATTLDRLTIASKQYNRSIFEVMENIQHLDININNSTKNKLYNFVNMIHSFKIMSENQDAFAVAETVARKTGLLQELKKDGTPEGIARIENIEELLNGMRDFVEGQKEIADATGSLTEFLEDVALATDMDKEVDDIDRVSLMTIHLAKGLEFPYVYIVGMEEDLFPSGMSMNTRSELEEER
;
A
#
# COMPACT_ATOMS: atom_id res chain seq x y z
N ILE A 1 -7.54 28.70 9.63
CA ILE A 1 -7.90 27.87 10.81
C ILE A 1 -6.78 26.88 10.98
N VAL A 2 -6.28 26.71 12.22
CA VAL A 2 -5.31 25.65 12.56
C VAL A 2 -6.05 24.62 13.40
N HIS A 3 -5.95 23.35 13.03
CA HIS A 3 -6.49 22.22 13.77
C HIS A 3 -5.34 21.31 14.18
N ARG A 4 -5.43 20.70 15.36
CA ARG A 4 -4.43 19.76 15.86
C ARG A 4 -5.09 18.38 16.06
N SER A 5 -4.56 17.39 15.39
CA SER A 5 -4.91 15.98 15.55
C SER A 5 -3.80 15.22 16.26
N LEU A 6 -4.11 14.07 16.85
CA LEU A 6 -3.13 13.22 17.51
C LEU A 6 -2.52 12.18 16.54
N THR A 7 -3.26 11.86 15.49
CA THR A 7 -2.84 10.90 14.46
C THR A 7 -3.22 11.40 13.07
N ASP A 8 -2.57 10.86 12.03
CA ASP A 8 -2.89 11.08 10.61
C ASP A 8 -4.32 10.63 10.27
N GLY A 9 -4.78 9.52 10.86
CA GLY A 9 -6.15 9.04 10.72
C GLY A 9 -7.20 9.99 11.33
N GLU A 10 -6.89 10.66 12.46
CA GLU A 10 -7.76 11.71 13.02
C GLU A 10 -7.77 12.95 12.14
N GLU A 11 -6.61 13.37 11.63
CA GLU A 11 -6.49 14.50 10.71
C GLU A 11 -7.33 14.25 9.46
N GLY A 12 -7.20 13.06 8.84
CA GLY A 12 -7.99 12.65 7.69
C GLY A 12 -9.50 12.70 7.95
N ARG A 13 -9.94 12.13 9.09
CA ARG A 13 -11.37 12.17 9.48
C ARG A 13 -11.89 13.60 9.67
N TYR A 14 -11.09 14.45 10.31
CA TYR A 14 -11.44 15.87 10.47
C TYR A 14 -11.57 16.57 9.13
N VAL A 15 -10.58 16.43 8.25
CA VAL A 15 -10.58 17.07 6.92
C VAL A 15 -11.77 16.60 6.09
N ALA A 16 -12.01 15.29 6.00
CA ALA A 16 -13.14 14.75 5.25
C ALA A 16 -14.50 15.19 5.81
N SER A 17 -14.62 15.28 7.15
CA SER A 17 -15.84 15.79 7.80
C SER A 17 -16.06 17.26 7.49
N ASN A 18 -15.00 18.07 7.59
CA ASN A 18 -15.07 19.52 7.33
C ASN A 18 -15.37 19.84 5.85
N ILE A 19 -14.82 19.07 4.92
CA ILE A 19 -15.16 19.16 3.48
C ILE A 19 -16.65 18.87 3.29
N PHE A 20 -17.15 17.77 3.84
CA PHE A 20 -18.56 17.40 3.74
C PHE A 20 -19.48 18.49 4.29
N GLU A 21 -19.24 18.96 5.51
CA GLU A 21 -20.06 20.01 6.16
C GLU A 21 -20.01 21.34 5.40
N THR A 22 -18.81 21.78 5.00
CA THR A 22 -18.62 23.04 4.28
C THR A 22 -19.32 23.01 2.93
N LYS A 23 -19.16 21.91 2.19
CA LYS A 23 -19.84 21.67 0.92
C LYS A 23 -21.35 21.76 1.05
N MET A 24 -21.91 21.09 2.06
CA MET A 24 -23.38 21.08 2.29
C MET A 24 -23.90 22.46 2.69
N ASN A 25 -23.22 23.15 3.62
CA ASN A 25 -23.64 24.43 4.14
C ASN A 25 -23.56 25.56 3.11
N GLN A 26 -22.58 25.49 2.20
CA GLN A 26 -22.33 26.55 1.22
C GLN A 26 -22.69 26.17 -0.22
N GLN A 27 -23.27 24.98 -0.43
CA GLN A 27 -23.68 24.47 -1.75
C GLN A 27 -22.52 24.43 -2.77
N LEU A 28 -21.32 24.03 -2.33
CA LEU A 28 -20.11 23.94 -3.11
C LEU A 28 -20.01 22.64 -3.91
N LYS A 29 -19.07 22.60 -4.86
CA LYS A 29 -18.65 21.37 -5.56
C LYS A 29 -17.46 20.74 -4.85
N HIS A 30 -17.24 19.45 -5.07
CA HIS A 30 -16.01 18.78 -4.58
C HIS A 30 -14.75 19.36 -5.23
N SER A 31 -14.85 19.80 -6.48
CA SER A 31 -13.75 20.45 -7.22
C SER A 31 -13.30 21.81 -6.64
N ASP A 32 -14.09 22.40 -5.73
CA ASP A 32 -13.70 23.61 -5.02
C ASP A 32 -12.69 23.34 -3.90
N PHE A 33 -12.43 22.08 -3.57
CA PHE A 33 -11.57 21.66 -2.47
C PHE A 33 -10.28 21.02 -2.96
N ALA A 34 -9.16 21.37 -2.32
CA ALA A 34 -7.88 20.71 -2.48
C ALA A 34 -7.28 20.31 -1.13
N ILE A 35 -6.67 19.14 -1.09
CA ILE A 35 -5.85 18.65 0.03
C ILE A 35 -4.40 18.60 -0.45
N LEU A 36 -3.54 19.33 0.24
CA LEU A 36 -2.12 19.46 -0.07
C LEU A 36 -1.28 18.80 1.02
N TYR A 37 -0.32 17.99 0.61
CA TYR A 37 0.60 17.30 1.50
C TYR A 37 2.05 17.42 1.01
N ARG A 38 3.03 17.17 1.89
CA ARG A 38 4.45 17.28 1.55
C ARG A 38 4.97 16.07 0.78
N THR A 39 4.62 14.86 1.21
CA THR A 39 5.05 13.61 0.59
C THR A 39 3.85 12.77 0.15
N ASN A 40 4.06 11.95 -0.88
CA ASN A 40 3.01 11.08 -1.40
C ASN A 40 2.49 10.07 -0.36
N ALA A 41 3.32 9.66 0.60
CA ALA A 41 2.92 8.72 1.64
C ALA A 41 1.70 9.22 2.43
N GLN A 42 1.65 10.53 2.74
CA GLN A 42 0.56 11.17 3.48
C GLN A 42 -0.81 11.08 2.80
N SER A 43 -0.86 10.76 1.48
CA SER A 43 -2.15 10.64 0.78
C SER A 43 -3.03 9.53 1.33
N ARG A 44 -2.46 8.43 1.90
CA ARG A 44 -3.22 7.27 2.37
C ARG A 44 -4.31 7.65 3.37
N ALA A 45 -3.96 8.35 4.44
CA ALA A 45 -4.91 8.71 5.48
C ALA A 45 -6.04 9.61 4.94
N MET A 46 -5.73 10.50 3.99
CA MET A 46 -6.70 11.36 3.33
C MET A 46 -7.60 10.55 2.38
N GLU A 47 -7.02 9.67 1.56
CA GLU A 47 -7.75 8.77 0.67
C GLU A 47 -8.72 7.89 1.46
N ASP A 48 -8.26 7.25 2.54
CA ASP A 48 -9.07 6.38 3.39
C ASP A 48 -10.22 7.16 4.05
N ALA A 49 -9.96 8.38 4.54
CA ALA A 49 -10.97 9.21 5.19
C ALA A 49 -12.04 9.71 4.21
N LEU A 50 -11.64 10.14 3.01
CA LEU A 50 -12.57 10.56 1.96
C LEU A 50 -13.43 9.40 1.49
N ARG A 51 -12.83 8.22 1.31
CA ARG A 51 -13.50 7.01 0.89
C ARG A 51 -14.56 6.55 1.90
N LYS A 52 -14.22 6.54 3.19
CA LYS A 52 -15.17 6.20 4.27
C LYS A 52 -16.40 7.11 4.32
N ARG A 53 -16.30 8.32 3.75
CA ARG A 53 -17.41 9.26 3.61
C ARG A 53 -18.01 9.32 2.21
N GLU A 54 -17.61 8.42 1.32
CA GLU A 54 -18.06 8.39 -0.08
C GLU A 54 -17.81 9.72 -0.83
N ILE A 55 -16.75 10.45 -0.43
CA ILE A 55 -16.35 11.70 -1.09
C ILE A 55 -15.43 11.34 -2.26
N PRO A 56 -15.83 11.63 -3.52
CA PRO A 56 -15.00 11.35 -4.68
C PRO A 56 -13.77 12.25 -4.70
N TYR A 57 -12.62 11.66 -5.00
CA TYR A 57 -11.35 12.38 -5.08
C TYR A 57 -10.54 11.96 -6.30
N ARG A 58 -9.50 12.73 -6.61
CA ARG A 58 -8.47 12.40 -7.60
C ARG A 58 -7.10 12.81 -7.11
N ILE A 59 -6.09 12.01 -7.45
CA ILE A 59 -4.69 12.31 -7.15
C ILE A 59 -4.05 12.91 -8.39
N PHE A 60 -3.43 14.08 -8.23
CA PHE A 60 -2.66 14.72 -9.28
C PHE A 60 -1.19 14.29 -9.22
N GLY A 61 -0.65 13.94 -10.38
CA GLY A 61 0.77 13.64 -10.55
C GLY A 61 1.23 12.31 -9.94
N GLY A 62 0.31 11.41 -9.60
CA GLY A 62 0.63 10.12 -8.99
C GLY A 62 -0.48 9.09 -9.13
N LEU A 63 -0.22 7.92 -8.54
CA LEU A 63 -1.18 6.84 -8.39
C LEU A 63 -1.81 6.91 -7.00
N SER A 64 -3.05 6.44 -6.87
CA SER A 64 -3.65 6.20 -5.56
C SER A 64 -2.77 5.24 -4.74
N PHE A 65 -2.86 5.33 -3.42
CA PHE A 65 -1.93 4.66 -2.52
C PHE A 65 -1.80 3.16 -2.80
N TYR A 66 -2.93 2.46 -2.91
CA TYR A 66 -2.95 1.01 -3.15
C TYR A 66 -2.58 0.61 -4.59
N GLN A 67 -2.47 1.57 -5.51
CA GLN A 67 -2.03 1.34 -6.89
C GLN A 67 -0.50 1.41 -7.06
N ARG A 68 0.24 1.91 -6.06
CA ARG A 68 1.71 2.03 -6.10
C ARG A 68 2.37 0.67 -6.16
N LYS A 69 3.48 0.60 -6.90
CA LYS A 69 4.17 -0.67 -7.18
C LYS A 69 4.59 -1.40 -5.89
N GLU A 70 5.29 -0.70 -4.99
CA GLU A 70 5.80 -1.24 -3.72
C GLU A 70 4.66 -1.71 -2.80
N ILE A 71 3.53 -1.02 -2.80
CA ILE A 71 2.34 -1.40 -2.05
C ILE A 71 1.74 -2.68 -2.64
N LYS A 72 1.56 -2.73 -3.96
CA LYS A 72 1.10 -3.95 -4.64
C LYS A 72 2.03 -5.13 -4.41
N ASP A 73 3.33 -4.90 -4.29
CA ASP A 73 4.32 -5.96 -4.02
C ASP A 73 4.12 -6.54 -2.61
N VAL A 74 3.93 -5.70 -1.59
CA VAL A 74 3.62 -6.18 -0.22
C VAL A 74 2.26 -6.88 -0.19
N LEU A 75 1.22 -6.25 -0.75
CA LEU A 75 -0.13 -6.82 -0.79
C LEU A 75 -0.17 -8.18 -1.51
N ALA A 76 0.64 -8.37 -2.55
CA ALA A 76 0.72 -9.65 -3.24
C ALA A 76 1.27 -10.77 -2.35
N TYR A 77 2.26 -10.48 -1.48
CA TYR A 77 2.69 -11.44 -0.45
C TYR A 77 1.55 -11.76 0.53
N LEU A 78 0.83 -10.74 0.98
CA LEU A 78 -0.26 -10.93 1.94
C LEU A 78 -1.44 -11.71 1.31
N ARG A 79 -1.79 -11.43 0.05
CA ARG A 79 -2.85 -12.13 -0.70
C ARG A 79 -2.56 -13.63 -0.85
N ILE A 80 -1.29 -14.01 -1.11
CA ILE A 80 -0.89 -15.43 -1.21
C ILE A 80 -1.05 -16.19 0.12
N LEU A 81 -0.92 -15.51 1.26
CA LEU A 81 -1.13 -16.16 2.56
C LEU A 81 -2.60 -16.54 2.76
N VAL A 82 -3.52 -15.71 2.28
CA VAL A 82 -4.97 -15.95 2.36
C VAL A 82 -5.43 -16.89 1.23
N ASN A 83 -4.97 -16.63 0.00
CA ASN A 83 -5.31 -17.44 -1.17
C ASN A 83 -4.05 -17.86 -1.94
N PRO A 84 -3.48 -19.06 -1.68
CA PRO A 84 -2.33 -19.58 -2.41
C PRO A 84 -2.54 -19.76 -3.92
N ASN A 85 -3.81 -19.80 -4.36
CA ASN A 85 -4.17 -19.97 -5.78
C ASN A 85 -4.26 -18.63 -6.54
N ASP A 86 -3.92 -17.52 -5.90
CA ASP A 86 -3.81 -16.22 -6.56
C ASP A 86 -2.57 -16.17 -7.46
N GLU A 87 -2.75 -16.59 -8.72
CA GLU A 87 -1.65 -16.67 -9.68
C GLU A 87 -1.05 -15.30 -10.02
N GLU A 88 -1.85 -14.24 -10.01
CA GLU A 88 -1.36 -12.89 -10.27
C GLU A 88 -0.39 -12.45 -9.17
N ALA A 89 -0.81 -12.59 -7.92
CA ALA A 89 0.01 -12.29 -6.76
C ALA A 89 1.27 -13.17 -6.74
N LEU A 90 1.15 -14.49 -7.01
CA LEU A 90 2.28 -15.40 -7.06
C LEU A 90 3.31 -14.99 -8.12
N LYS A 91 2.88 -14.74 -9.36
CA LYS A 91 3.76 -14.32 -10.47
C LYS A 91 4.47 -13.00 -10.16
N ARG A 92 3.83 -12.12 -9.42
CA ARG A 92 4.39 -10.84 -9.01
C ARG A 92 5.54 -11.00 -8.02
N ILE A 93 5.41 -11.87 -7.02
CA ILE A 93 6.34 -11.95 -5.88
C ILE A 93 7.39 -13.06 -5.97
N ILE A 94 7.18 -14.08 -6.77
CA ILE A 94 8.03 -15.29 -6.77
C ILE A 94 9.52 -14.97 -7.00
N ASN A 95 9.81 -13.97 -7.82
CA ASN A 95 11.16 -13.50 -8.10
C ASN A 95 11.40 -12.03 -7.70
N TYR A 96 10.61 -11.49 -6.81
CA TYR A 96 10.82 -10.16 -6.24
C TYR A 96 10.70 -10.18 -4.72
N PRO A 97 11.79 -9.85 -3.98
CA PRO A 97 13.18 -9.59 -4.46
C PRO A 97 13.77 -10.75 -5.26
N ALA A 98 14.85 -10.47 -6.00
CA ALA A 98 15.44 -11.41 -6.93
C ALA A 98 15.89 -12.73 -6.25
N ARG A 99 15.29 -13.86 -6.66
CA ARG A 99 15.60 -15.22 -6.15
C ARG A 99 16.21 -16.12 -7.22
N GLY A 100 16.40 -15.59 -8.44
CA GLY A 100 16.88 -16.37 -9.57
C GLY A 100 15.84 -17.39 -10.06
N ILE A 101 14.56 -17.04 -9.97
CA ILE A 101 13.43 -17.75 -10.56
C ILE A 101 12.94 -16.92 -11.74
N GLY A 102 13.42 -17.24 -12.94
CA GLY A 102 13.16 -16.45 -14.15
C GLY A 102 11.85 -16.84 -14.86
N ALA A 103 11.52 -16.08 -15.92
CA ALA A 103 10.31 -16.26 -16.73
C ALA A 103 10.17 -17.69 -17.30
N THR A 104 11.27 -18.27 -17.80
CA THR A 104 11.27 -19.66 -18.31
C THR A 104 10.85 -20.69 -17.25
N THR A 105 11.18 -20.45 -15.98
CA THR A 105 10.73 -21.32 -14.87
C THR A 105 9.24 -21.17 -14.66
N LEU A 106 8.73 -19.93 -14.66
CA LEU A 106 7.29 -19.65 -14.56
C LEU A 106 6.49 -20.29 -15.70
N ASP A 107 6.99 -20.22 -16.93
CA ASP A 107 6.35 -20.87 -18.09
C ASP A 107 6.25 -22.38 -17.88
N ARG A 108 7.33 -23.02 -17.42
CA ARG A 108 7.35 -24.46 -17.12
C ARG A 108 6.39 -24.84 -15.98
N LEU A 109 6.29 -24.02 -14.93
CA LEU A 109 5.33 -24.22 -13.86
C LEU A 109 3.89 -24.04 -14.37
N THR A 110 3.62 -23.08 -15.24
CA THR A 110 2.30 -22.87 -15.85
C THR A 110 1.90 -24.04 -16.75
N ILE A 111 2.84 -24.60 -17.52
CA ILE A 111 2.59 -25.81 -18.33
C ILE A 111 2.29 -27.01 -17.41
N ALA A 112 3.10 -27.20 -16.38
CA ALA A 112 2.91 -28.27 -15.42
C ALA A 112 1.58 -28.15 -14.64
N SER A 113 1.17 -26.93 -14.27
CA SER A 113 -0.12 -26.64 -13.65
C SER A 113 -1.29 -27.20 -14.50
N LYS A 114 -1.27 -26.94 -15.79
CA LYS A 114 -2.28 -27.47 -16.73
C LYS A 114 -2.17 -28.99 -16.89
N GLN A 115 -0.94 -29.52 -17.01
CA GLN A 115 -0.69 -30.95 -17.19
C GLN A 115 -1.18 -31.79 -16.00
N TYR A 116 -0.95 -31.32 -14.78
CA TYR A 116 -1.30 -32.02 -13.55
C TYR A 116 -2.66 -31.60 -12.98
N ASN A 117 -3.36 -30.66 -13.63
CA ASN A 117 -4.61 -30.06 -13.16
C ASN A 117 -4.52 -29.59 -11.70
N ARG A 118 -3.48 -28.80 -11.40
CA ARG A 118 -3.18 -28.22 -10.07
C ARG A 118 -2.85 -26.74 -10.23
N SER A 119 -3.01 -25.95 -9.16
CA SER A 119 -2.52 -24.57 -9.15
C SER A 119 -0.99 -24.52 -9.28
N ILE A 120 -0.45 -23.38 -9.71
CA ILE A 120 1.02 -23.21 -9.79
C ILE A 120 1.65 -23.41 -8.42
N PHE A 121 1.00 -22.94 -7.35
CA PHE A 121 1.50 -23.11 -5.98
C PHE A 121 1.55 -24.58 -5.55
N GLU A 122 0.49 -25.35 -5.81
CA GLU A 122 0.46 -26.79 -5.55
C GLU A 122 1.52 -27.58 -6.36
N VAL A 123 1.79 -27.15 -7.60
CA VAL A 123 2.90 -27.71 -8.39
C VAL A 123 4.24 -27.42 -7.72
N MET A 124 4.43 -26.21 -7.19
CA MET A 124 5.66 -25.84 -6.48
C MET A 124 5.83 -26.61 -5.16
N GLU A 125 4.76 -26.83 -4.41
CA GLU A 125 4.77 -27.67 -3.19
C GLU A 125 5.27 -29.09 -3.48
N ASN A 126 4.87 -29.62 -4.63
CA ASN A 126 5.19 -30.99 -5.05
C ASN A 126 6.39 -31.07 -6.01
N ILE A 127 7.15 -29.98 -6.17
CA ILE A 127 8.18 -29.83 -7.23
C ILE A 127 9.26 -30.90 -7.22
N GLN A 128 9.53 -31.52 -6.08
CA GLN A 128 10.52 -32.59 -5.95
C GLN A 128 10.01 -33.92 -6.48
N HIS A 129 8.70 -34.14 -6.52
CA HIS A 129 8.03 -35.38 -6.90
C HIS A 129 7.46 -35.37 -8.31
N LEU A 130 7.39 -34.19 -8.94
CA LEU A 130 6.84 -34.03 -10.28
C LEU A 130 7.97 -34.07 -11.33
N ASP A 131 7.68 -34.76 -12.46
CA ASP A 131 8.58 -34.77 -13.61
C ASP A 131 8.44 -33.48 -14.41
N ILE A 132 9.17 -32.46 -13.98
CA ILE A 132 9.19 -31.15 -14.63
C ILE A 132 10.63 -30.82 -15.00
N ASN A 133 10.84 -30.40 -16.24
CA ASN A 133 12.17 -30.04 -16.76
C ASN A 133 12.69 -28.72 -16.11
N ILE A 134 12.98 -28.79 -14.83
CA ILE A 134 13.58 -27.72 -14.01
C ILE A 134 14.79 -28.31 -13.29
N ASN A 135 15.94 -27.63 -13.34
CA ASN A 135 17.15 -28.10 -12.67
C ASN A 135 17.01 -28.08 -11.13
N ASN A 136 17.78 -28.94 -10.45
CA ASN A 136 17.70 -29.10 -9.01
C ASN A 136 17.97 -27.80 -8.21
N SER A 137 18.88 -26.95 -8.69
CA SER A 137 19.14 -25.65 -8.03
C SER A 137 17.89 -24.78 -8.02
N THR A 138 17.17 -24.72 -9.14
CA THR A 138 15.91 -23.96 -9.23
C THR A 138 14.77 -24.64 -8.46
N LYS A 139 14.69 -25.99 -8.46
CA LYS A 139 13.74 -26.72 -7.62
C LYS A 139 13.93 -26.38 -6.13
N ASN A 140 15.18 -26.30 -5.67
CA ASN A 140 15.47 -25.91 -4.29
C ASN A 140 15.06 -24.46 -3.97
N LYS A 141 15.23 -23.52 -4.90
CA LYS A 141 14.77 -22.13 -4.73
C LYS A 141 13.24 -22.06 -4.61
N LEU A 142 12.52 -22.81 -5.45
CA LEU A 142 11.06 -22.90 -5.40
C LEU A 142 10.61 -23.51 -4.06
N TYR A 143 11.24 -24.60 -3.62
CA TYR A 143 10.97 -25.23 -2.34
C TYR A 143 11.19 -24.27 -1.15
N ASN A 144 12.30 -23.52 -1.15
CA ASN A 144 12.57 -22.53 -0.12
C ASN A 144 11.54 -21.40 -0.11
N PHE A 145 11.09 -20.95 -1.29
CA PHE A 145 10.04 -19.96 -1.38
C PHE A 145 8.71 -20.48 -0.80
N VAL A 146 8.30 -21.70 -1.16
CA VAL A 146 7.10 -22.35 -0.61
C VAL A 146 7.17 -22.44 0.92
N ASN A 147 8.30 -22.92 1.46
CA ASN A 147 8.48 -23.02 2.91
C ASN A 147 8.39 -21.67 3.62
N MET A 148 8.93 -20.62 3.00
CA MET A 148 8.79 -19.25 3.52
C MET A 148 7.32 -18.82 3.57
N ILE A 149 6.55 -19.04 2.50
CA ILE A 149 5.11 -18.72 2.46
C ILE A 149 4.35 -19.53 3.52
N HIS A 150 4.61 -20.84 3.66
CA HIS A 150 3.99 -21.66 4.70
C HIS A 150 4.29 -21.15 6.11
N SER A 151 5.53 -20.72 6.38
CA SER A 151 5.88 -20.18 7.69
C SER A 151 5.10 -18.91 8.01
N PHE A 152 4.88 -18.05 7.02
CA PHE A 152 4.05 -16.85 7.19
C PHE A 152 2.56 -17.19 7.32
N LYS A 153 2.08 -18.20 6.60
CA LYS A 153 0.68 -18.64 6.71
C LYS A 153 0.37 -19.14 8.13
N ILE A 154 1.21 -20.00 8.69
CA ILE A 154 1.05 -20.48 10.07
C ILE A 154 1.06 -19.29 11.06
N MET A 155 1.91 -18.30 10.82
CA MET A 155 1.94 -17.10 11.64
C MET A 155 0.64 -16.30 11.53
N SER A 156 0.06 -16.17 10.32
CA SER A 156 -1.17 -15.40 10.09
C SER A 156 -2.41 -16.00 10.74
N GLU A 157 -2.38 -17.28 11.12
CA GLU A 157 -3.46 -17.94 11.87
C GLU A 157 -3.50 -17.51 13.35
N ASN A 158 -2.41 -16.94 13.88
CA ASN A 158 -2.25 -16.62 15.29
C ASN A 158 -1.90 -15.15 15.58
N GLN A 159 -1.75 -14.33 14.56
CA GLN A 159 -1.36 -12.93 14.69
C GLN A 159 -2.28 -12.02 13.86
N ASP A 160 -2.38 -10.76 14.30
CA ASP A 160 -3.13 -9.73 13.57
C ASP A 160 -2.47 -9.32 12.25
N ALA A 161 -3.22 -8.57 11.43
CA ALA A 161 -2.78 -8.14 10.11
C ALA A 161 -1.47 -7.36 10.14
N PHE A 162 -1.29 -6.47 11.12
CA PHE A 162 -0.09 -5.64 11.23
C PHE A 162 1.16 -6.49 11.52
N ALA A 163 1.10 -7.37 12.50
CA ALA A 163 2.24 -8.23 12.89
C ALA A 163 2.69 -9.15 11.74
N VAL A 164 1.72 -9.68 10.97
CA VAL A 164 1.98 -10.47 9.77
C VAL A 164 2.67 -9.63 8.71
N ALA A 165 2.13 -8.46 8.37
CA ALA A 165 2.66 -7.59 7.32
C ALA A 165 4.07 -7.07 7.66
N GLU A 166 4.32 -6.66 8.91
CA GLU A 166 5.64 -6.22 9.36
C GLU A 166 6.67 -7.35 9.20
N THR A 167 6.31 -8.58 9.59
CA THR A 167 7.19 -9.73 9.44
C THR A 167 7.45 -10.05 7.97
N VAL A 168 6.43 -10.03 7.13
CA VAL A 168 6.54 -10.24 5.68
C VAL A 168 7.45 -9.20 5.06
N ALA A 169 7.22 -7.90 5.31
CA ALA A 169 8.03 -6.82 4.75
C ALA A 169 9.52 -6.95 5.11
N ARG A 170 9.83 -7.39 6.34
CA ARG A 170 11.20 -7.58 6.83
C ARG A 170 11.85 -8.87 6.30
N LYS A 171 11.17 -10.02 6.43
CA LYS A 171 11.77 -11.34 6.16
C LYS A 171 11.81 -11.74 4.69
N THR A 172 10.98 -11.16 3.84
CA THR A 172 11.03 -11.40 2.38
C THR A 172 12.23 -10.77 1.69
N GLY A 173 12.87 -9.77 2.33
CA GLY A 173 13.95 -8.98 1.76
C GLY A 173 13.48 -7.75 0.97
N LEU A 174 12.17 -7.45 0.93
CA LEU A 174 11.61 -6.30 0.22
C LEU A 174 12.24 -4.97 0.68
N LEU A 175 12.23 -4.72 1.99
CA LEU A 175 12.83 -3.51 2.56
C LEU A 175 14.33 -3.42 2.30
N GLN A 176 15.04 -4.57 2.31
CA GLN A 176 16.46 -4.60 2.03
C GLN A 176 16.75 -4.27 0.55
N GLU A 177 15.89 -4.74 -0.36
CA GLU A 177 16.01 -4.45 -1.79
C GLU A 177 15.78 -2.97 -2.08
N LEU A 178 14.76 -2.37 -1.48
CA LEU A 178 14.47 -0.94 -1.61
C LEU A 178 15.56 -0.06 -0.98
N LYS A 179 16.16 -0.48 0.14
CA LYS A 179 17.28 0.25 0.77
C LYS A 179 18.56 0.29 -0.06
N LYS A 180 18.73 -0.60 -1.05
CA LYS A 180 19.85 -0.53 -1.99
C LYS A 180 19.70 0.62 -2.98
N ASP A 181 18.47 1.06 -3.23
CA ASP A 181 18.15 2.21 -4.06
C ASP A 181 18.22 3.47 -3.19
N GLY A 182 19.40 4.12 -3.14
CA GLY A 182 19.61 5.35 -2.36
C GLY A 182 19.03 6.61 -3.01
N THR A 183 18.22 6.48 -4.06
CA THR A 183 17.57 7.62 -4.73
C THR A 183 16.40 8.18 -3.89
N PRO A 184 16.00 9.44 -4.12
CA PRO A 184 14.78 9.98 -3.50
C PRO A 184 13.54 9.11 -3.74
N GLU A 185 13.42 8.49 -4.93
CA GLU A 185 12.34 7.56 -5.24
C GLU A 185 12.42 6.28 -4.40
N GLY A 186 13.62 5.76 -4.16
CA GLY A 186 13.83 4.60 -3.29
C GLY A 186 13.41 4.88 -1.86
N ILE A 187 13.76 6.06 -1.34
CA ILE A 187 13.33 6.53 0.00
C ILE A 187 11.81 6.65 0.05
N ALA A 188 11.18 7.31 -0.91
CA ALA A 188 9.74 7.48 -0.96
C ALA A 188 8.99 6.13 -1.00
N ARG A 189 9.54 5.10 -1.65
CA ARG A 189 8.96 3.75 -1.64
C ARG A 189 9.03 3.09 -0.27
N ILE A 190 10.11 3.32 0.48
CA ILE A 190 10.22 2.82 1.87
C ILE A 190 9.17 3.51 2.75
N GLU A 191 9.06 4.84 2.66
CA GLU A 191 8.04 5.62 3.38
C GLU A 191 6.62 5.12 3.06
N ASN A 192 6.33 4.78 1.79
CA ASN A 192 5.04 4.21 1.41
C ASN A 192 4.77 2.86 2.11
N ILE A 193 5.78 1.98 2.25
CA ILE A 193 5.61 0.71 2.98
C ILE A 193 5.42 0.96 4.48
N GLU A 194 6.16 1.89 5.07
CA GLU A 194 6.00 2.27 6.47
C GLU A 194 4.59 2.83 6.71
N GLU A 195 4.08 3.63 5.79
CA GLU A 195 2.73 4.15 5.84
C GLU A 195 1.65 3.06 5.67
N LEU A 196 1.89 2.06 4.82
CA LEU A 196 1.01 0.88 4.76
C LEU A 196 0.96 0.17 6.12
N LEU A 197 2.11 -0.03 6.76
CA LEU A 197 2.19 -0.69 8.07
C LEU A 197 1.49 0.14 9.16
N ASN A 198 1.61 1.47 9.13
CA ASN A 198 0.87 2.36 10.03
C ASN A 198 -0.63 2.20 9.83
N GLY A 199 -1.11 2.23 8.58
CA GLY A 199 -2.52 2.01 8.27
C GLY A 199 -3.06 0.65 8.72
N MET A 200 -2.23 -0.40 8.62
CA MET A 200 -2.61 -1.73 9.13
C MET A 200 -2.67 -1.75 10.66
N ARG A 201 -1.80 -1.02 11.34
CA ARG A 201 -1.87 -0.85 12.80
C ARG A 201 -3.15 -0.15 13.22
N ASP A 202 -3.47 0.99 12.57
CA ASP A 202 -4.70 1.74 12.82
C ASP A 202 -5.95 0.88 12.57
N PHE A 203 -5.91 0.07 11.51
CA PHE A 203 -6.97 -0.88 11.20
C PHE A 203 -7.16 -1.89 12.36
N VAL A 204 -6.09 -2.54 12.81
CA VAL A 204 -6.13 -3.51 13.92
C VAL A 204 -6.62 -2.86 15.21
N GLU A 205 -6.16 -1.64 15.51
CA GLU A 205 -6.61 -0.90 16.70
C GLU A 205 -8.09 -0.54 16.62
N GLY A 206 -8.55 -0.07 15.47
CA GLY A 206 -9.96 0.23 15.23
C GLY A 206 -10.88 -0.99 15.33
N GLN A 207 -10.39 -2.17 14.89
CA GLN A 207 -11.16 -3.41 15.00
C GLN A 207 -11.35 -3.88 16.46
N LYS A 208 -10.47 -3.52 17.39
CA LYS A 208 -10.62 -3.86 18.82
C LYS A 208 -11.86 -3.24 19.45
N GLU A 209 -12.40 -2.18 18.87
CA GLU A 209 -13.61 -1.50 19.34
C GLU A 209 -14.91 -2.13 18.79
N ILE A 210 -14.80 -3.05 17.83
CA ILE A 210 -15.91 -3.70 17.15
C ILE A 210 -16.09 -5.11 17.70
N ALA A 211 -17.30 -5.44 18.15
CA ALA A 211 -17.61 -6.79 18.63
C ALA A 211 -17.40 -7.82 17.50
N ASP A 212 -16.77 -8.94 17.82
CA ASP A 212 -16.46 -10.06 16.91
C ASP A 212 -15.44 -9.76 15.80
N ALA A 213 -14.88 -8.55 15.70
CA ALA A 213 -13.81 -8.27 14.75
C ALA A 213 -12.46 -8.77 15.30
N THR A 214 -11.66 -9.37 14.43
CA THR A 214 -10.39 -10.00 14.81
C THR A 214 -9.16 -9.17 14.44
N GLY A 215 -9.31 -8.19 13.56
CA GLY A 215 -8.19 -7.46 12.97
C GLY A 215 -7.29 -8.38 12.12
N SER A 216 -7.91 -9.41 11.52
CA SER A 216 -7.21 -10.43 10.75
C SER A 216 -6.71 -9.91 9.42
N LEU A 217 -5.74 -10.64 8.84
CA LEU A 217 -5.24 -10.33 7.50
C LEU A 217 -6.33 -10.40 6.43
N THR A 218 -7.29 -11.32 6.55
CA THR A 218 -8.40 -11.46 5.60
C THR A 218 -9.29 -10.22 5.62
N GLU A 219 -9.70 -9.77 6.81
CA GLU A 219 -10.52 -8.56 6.97
C GLU A 219 -9.81 -7.32 6.39
N PHE A 220 -8.50 -7.16 6.63
CA PHE A 220 -7.74 -6.06 6.05
C PHE A 220 -7.71 -6.12 4.51
N LEU A 221 -7.48 -7.29 3.92
CA LEU A 221 -7.44 -7.44 2.46
C LEU A 221 -8.80 -7.21 1.80
N GLU A 222 -9.90 -7.52 2.48
CA GLU A 222 -11.26 -7.18 2.03
C GLU A 222 -11.46 -5.65 2.02
N ASP A 223 -11.03 -4.95 3.06
CA ASP A 223 -11.08 -3.48 3.11
C ASP A 223 -10.25 -2.84 1.97
N VAL A 224 -9.04 -3.34 1.72
CA VAL A 224 -8.20 -2.90 0.60
C VAL A 224 -8.83 -3.19 -0.76
N ALA A 225 -9.51 -4.34 -0.93
CA ALA A 225 -10.16 -4.69 -2.19
C ALA A 225 -11.30 -3.70 -2.50
N LEU A 226 -12.14 -3.39 -1.51
CA LEU A 226 -13.19 -2.37 -1.62
C LEU A 226 -12.59 -0.99 -1.96
N ALA A 227 -11.48 -0.63 -1.31
CA ALA A 227 -10.75 0.59 -1.57
C ALA A 227 -10.31 0.72 -3.04
N THR A 228 -9.72 -0.35 -3.56
CA THR A 228 -9.17 -0.38 -4.93
C THR A 228 -10.28 -0.34 -6.00
N ASP A 229 -11.43 -0.90 -5.73
CA ASP A 229 -12.56 -0.85 -6.66
C ASP A 229 -13.18 0.54 -6.76
N MET A 230 -13.19 1.31 -5.69
CA MET A 230 -13.67 2.71 -5.68
C MET A 230 -12.71 3.67 -6.41
N ASP A 231 -11.41 3.33 -6.50
CA ASP A 231 -10.40 4.14 -7.20
C ASP A 231 -10.47 4.05 -8.73
N LYS A 232 -11.36 3.22 -9.28
CA LYS A 232 -11.54 3.13 -10.74
C LYS A 232 -12.06 4.46 -11.27
N GLU A 233 -11.29 5.06 -12.18
CA GLU A 233 -11.63 6.33 -12.79
C GLU A 233 -12.98 6.24 -13.52
N VAL A 234 -13.93 7.05 -13.09
CA VAL A 234 -15.15 7.34 -13.86
C VAL A 234 -14.97 8.76 -14.37
N ASP A 235 -14.91 8.93 -15.67
CA ASP A 235 -14.83 10.25 -16.30
C ASP A 235 -16.04 11.12 -15.90
N ASP A 236 -15.79 12.45 -15.75
CA ASP A 236 -16.83 13.45 -15.53
C ASP A 236 -17.47 13.54 -14.13
N ILE A 237 -16.83 13.04 -13.09
CA ILE A 237 -17.30 13.20 -11.70
C ILE A 237 -16.63 14.42 -11.04
N ASP A 238 -17.44 15.21 -10.32
CA ASP A 238 -16.98 16.30 -9.43
C ASP A 238 -16.17 15.71 -8.25
N ARG A 239 -14.87 16.07 -8.10
CA ARG A 239 -13.90 15.42 -7.21
C ARG A 239 -13.06 16.40 -6.41
N VAL A 240 -12.73 16.04 -5.16
CA VAL A 240 -11.70 16.71 -4.37
C VAL A 240 -10.32 16.44 -4.97
N SER A 241 -9.47 17.45 -5.03
CA SER A 241 -8.11 17.35 -5.58
C SER A 241 -7.09 17.04 -4.48
N LEU A 242 -6.35 15.94 -4.61
CA LEU A 242 -5.25 15.55 -3.73
C LEU A 242 -3.93 15.70 -4.48
N MET A 243 -2.95 16.42 -3.91
CA MET A 243 -1.65 16.61 -4.55
C MET A 243 -0.57 17.03 -3.56
N THR A 244 0.68 16.90 -3.97
CA THR A 244 1.77 17.52 -3.21
C THR A 244 1.76 19.04 -3.36
N ILE A 245 2.29 19.74 -2.36
CA ILE A 245 2.42 21.20 -2.39
C ILE A 245 3.18 21.67 -3.64
N HIS A 246 4.19 20.92 -4.08
CA HIS A 246 4.95 21.24 -5.29
C HIS A 246 4.09 21.22 -6.56
N LEU A 247 3.16 20.27 -6.67
CA LEU A 247 2.25 20.18 -7.82
C LEU A 247 1.16 21.25 -7.81
N ALA A 248 0.85 21.81 -6.63
CA ALA A 248 -0.14 22.86 -6.49
C ALA A 248 0.36 24.24 -7.01
N LYS A 249 1.66 24.37 -7.29
CA LYS A 249 2.23 25.64 -7.77
C LYS A 249 1.53 26.13 -9.04
N GLY A 250 0.89 27.30 -8.94
CA GLY A 250 0.17 27.91 -10.04
C GLY A 250 -1.29 27.47 -10.20
N LEU A 251 -1.77 26.60 -9.31
CA LEU A 251 -3.18 26.22 -9.21
C LEU A 251 -3.86 27.04 -8.10
N GLU A 252 -5.16 27.30 -8.27
CA GLU A 252 -5.97 28.04 -7.31
C GLU A 252 -7.23 27.24 -6.97
N PHE A 253 -7.54 27.14 -5.67
CA PHE A 253 -8.73 26.46 -5.16
C PHE A 253 -9.42 27.35 -4.13
N PRO A 254 -10.77 27.43 -4.12
CA PRO A 254 -11.52 28.19 -3.12
C PRO A 254 -11.24 27.73 -1.69
N TYR A 255 -11.05 26.40 -1.49
CA TYR A 255 -10.80 25.79 -0.19
C TYR A 255 -9.58 24.90 -0.25
N VAL A 256 -8.59 25.17 0.59
CA VAL A 256 -7.33 24.42 0.64
C VAL A 256 -7.08 23.91 2.06
N TYR A 257 -6.79 22.62 2.17
CA TYR A 257 -6.34 21.96 3.38
C TYR A 257 -4.87 21.60 3.21
N ILE A 258 -4.01 22.08 4.09
CA ILE A 258 -2.61 21.67 4.16
C ILE A 258 -2.50 20.71 5.35
N VAL A 259 -2.07 19.48 5.09
CA VAL A 259 -2.04 18.41 6.07
C VAL A 259 -0.62 17.92 6.37
N GLY A 260 -0.43 17.26 7.51
CA GLY A 260 0.85 16.75 7.94
C GLY A 260 1.88 17.84 8.25
N MET A 261 1.43 18.93 8.86
CA MET A 261 2.29 20.03 9.32
C MET A 261 2.96 19.68 10.65
N GLU A 262 3.90 18.71 10.59
CA GLU A 262 4.59 18.15 11.76
C GLU A 262 6.10 18.30 11.60
N GLU A 263 6.82 18.36 12.73
CA GLU A 263 8.29 18.35 12.73
C GLU A 263 8.81 17.06 12.07
N ASP A 264 9.94 17.13 11.36
CA ASP A 264 10.57 16.09 10.56
C ASP A 264 9.80 15.65 9.31
N LEU A 265 8.55 16.08 9.14
CA LEU A 265 7.71 15.79 7.99
C LEU A 265 7.52 17.02 7.11
N PHE A 266 7.20 18.18 7.72
CA PHE A 266 7.09 19.47 7.06
C PHE A 266 7.48 20.63 8.01
N PRO A 267 8.73 21.11 7.96
CA PRO A 267 9.82 20.77 7.01
C PRO A 267 10.34 19.36 7.18
N SER A 268 10.82 18.77 6.08
CA SER A 268 11.38 17.42 6.12
C SER A 268 12.71 17.41 6.88
N GLY A 269 13.02 16.31 7.59
CA GLY A 269 14.29 16.18 8.32
C GLY A 269 15.53 16.37 7.43
N MET A 270 15.43 16.04 6.14
CA MET A 270 16.51 16.28 5.17
C MET A 270 16.71 17.76 4.85
N SER A 271 15.65 18.54 4.83
CA SER A 271 15.69 19.99 4.55
C SER A 271 16.13 20.84 5.74
N MET A 272 16.32 20.24 6.92
CA MET A 272 16.80 20.94 8.12
C MET A 272 18.33 21.07 8.21
N ASN A 273 19.08 20.43 7.29
CA ASN A 273 20.53 20.42 7.33
C ASN A 273 21.17 21.74 6.91
N THR A 274 20.53 22.51 6.05
CA THR A 274 21.03 23.83 5.64
C THR A 274 19.95 24.91 5.70
N ARG A 275 20.37 26.17 5.95
CA ARG A 275 19.44 27.30 5.99
C ARG A 275 18.75 27.54 4.63
N SER A 276 19.43 27.24 3.53
CA SER A 276 18.89 27.39 2.18
C SER A 276 17.74 26.39 1.93
N GLU A 277 17.94 25.13 2.32
CA GLU A 277 16.92 24.08 2.19
C GLU A 277 15.70 24.37 3.07
N LEU A 278 15.93 24.89 4.29
CA LEU A 278 14.84 25.28 5.18
C LEU A 278 14.02 26.48 4.62
N GLU A 279 14.68 27.43 3.96
CA GLU A 279 13.97 28.56 3.32
C GLU A 279 13.22 28.12 2.06
N GLU A 280 13.61 27.04 1.38
CA GLU A 280 12.85 26.47 0.27
C GLU A 280 11.57 25.77 0.74
N GLU A 281 11.59 25.16 1.93
CA GLU A 281 10.40 24.53 2.54
C GLU A 281 9.37 25.57 3.08
N ARG A 282 9.79 26.82 3.26
CA ARG A 282 8.97 27.89 3.81
C ARG A 282 8.07 28.54 2.75
#